data_0d28ad8459802aa5d793bcb729e4a3f7
#
_entry.id   0d28ad8459802aa5d793bcb729e4a3f7
#
_cell.length_a   1.000
_cell.length_b   1.000
_cell.length_c   1.000
_cell.angle_alpha   90.00
_cell.angle_beta   90.00
_cell.angle_gamma   90.00
#
_symmetry.space_group_name_H-M   'P 1'
#
loop_
_entity.id
_entity.type
_entity.pdbx_description
1 polymer ?
#
loop_
_entity_poly.entity_id
_entity_poly.type
_entity_poly.pdbx_seq_one_letter_code
_entity_poly.pdbx_strand_id
1 'polypeptide(L)'
;MVKLGIAFVLAGVFGSGSELVIRSFLNVEGGLDVVGLYNAGYMLTITYAGMVFSAMDTDYFPRLSAAANDTRAIQIIANRQIEMSLLLVSPMLAALIVLLPIILPLLYSKCFAEIIPMGQIAVFSMYFKAVTLSLEYINLAKGNSKDYLMLEIVYDVLVAVFIVYGYRTLGLWGTGLALTLCHLLNLIVVLIYSRVKYNVSLSKDVLTSAAIHLPLGIIAYATTFIQNFWIHWTLSIITVAVSAAISLYIIIYKKTSVWDKIKNKISRHD
;
A
#
# COMPACT_ATOMS: atom_id res chain seq x y z
N MET A 1 -3.70 5.53 -27.03
CA MET A 1 -3.36 4.19 -26.52
C MET A 1 -1.86 3.90 -26.53
N VAL A 2 -1.13 4.03 -27.67
CA VAL A 2 0.32 3.72 -27.74
C VAL A 2 1.17 4.49 -26.73
N LYS A 3 0.96 5.82 -26.60
CA LYS A 3 1.71 6.65 -25.62
C LYS A 3 1.51 6.20 -24.16
N LEU A 4 0.33 5.71 -23.81
CA LEU A 4 0.01 5.20 -22.49
C LEU A 4 0.76 3.88 -22.22
N GLY A 5 0.75 2.96 -23.20
CA GLY A 5 1.49 1.70 -23.09
C GLY A 5 3.00 1.91 -22.96
N ILE A 6 3.56 2.85 -23.74
CA ILE A 6 4.99 3.20 -23.65
C ILE A 6 5.34 3.75 -22.26
N ALA A 7 4.53 4.67 -21.70
CA ALA A 7 4.79 5.23 -20.38
C ALA A 7 4.73 4.15 -19.28
N PHE A 8 3.79 3.22 -19.39
CA PHE A 8 3.66 2.11 -18.44
C PHE A 8 4.88 1.16 -18.51
N VAL A 9 5.32 0.82 -19.71
CA VAL A 9 6.53 -0.01 -19.90
C VAL A 9 7.78 0.70 -19.38
N LEU A 10 7.93 2.00 -19.69
CA LEU A 10 9.06 2.79 -19.19
C LEU A 10 9.06 2.88 -17.66
N ALA A 11 7.91 3.11 -17.02
CA ALA A 11 7.80 3.10 -15.56
C ALA A 11 8.25 1.75 -14.98
N GLY A 12 7.82 0.63 -15.58
CA GLY A 12 8.26 -0.71 -15.16
C GLY A 12 9.77 -0.94 -15.33
N VAL A 13 10.37 -0.40 -16.41
CA VAL A 13 11.83 -0.46 -16.62
C VAL A 13 12.59 0.35 -15.57
N PHE A 14 12.12 1.57 -15.24
CA PHE A 14 12.73 2.40 -14.20
C PHE A 14 12.60 1.74 -12.82
N GLY A 15 11.42 1.20 -12.47
CA GLY A 15 11.22 0.47 -11.22
C GLY A 15 12.14 -0.73 -11.09
N SER A 16 12.24 -1.57 -12.15
CA SER A 16 13.17 -2.72 -12.17
C SER A 16 14.63 -2.27 -12.10
N GLY A 17 14.97 -1.15 -12.74
CA GLY A 17 16.30 -0.54 -12.68
C GLY A 17 16.65 -0.07 -11.27
N SER A 18 15.72 0.59 -10.60
CA SER A 18 15.88 1.04 -9.20
C SER A 18 16.09 -0.14 -8.27
N GLU A 19 15.30 -1.21 -8.40
CA GLU A 19 15.50 -2.45 -7.62
C GLU A 19 16.87 -3.10 -7.87
N LEU A 20 17.35 -3.10 -9.13
CA LEU A 20 18.67 -3.61 -9.47
C LEU A 20 19.78 -2.79 -8.78
N VAL A 21 19.68 -1.47 -8.82
CA VAL A 21 20.63 -0.56 -8.14
C VAL A 21 20.65 -0.83 -6.63
N ILE A 22 19.48 -0.95 -6.01
CA ILE A 22 19.35 -1.25 -4.57
C ILE A 22 20.04 -2.57 -4.24
N ARG A 23 19.71 -3.66 -4.98
CA ARG A 23 20.31 -4.98 -4.74
C ARG A 23 21.81 -5.00 -4.99
N SER A 24 22.27 -4.30 -6.03
CA SER A 24 23.72 -4.17 -6.31
C SER A 24 24.44 -3.44 -5.18
N PHE A 25 23.87 -2.36 -4.67
CA PHE A 25 24.40 -1.63 -3.53
C PHE A 25 24.46 -2.52 -2.27
N LEU A 26 23.36 -3.22 -1.93
CA LEU A 26 23.32 -4.13 -0.78
C LEU A 26 24.31 -5.27 -0.90
N ASN A 27 24.54 -5.76 -2.12
CA ASN A 27 25.55 -6.80 -2.37
C ASN A 27 26.99 -6.28 -2.13
N VAL A 28 27.28 -5.07 -2.55
CA VAL A 28 28.63 -4.47 -2.36
C VAL A 28 28.91 -4.17 -0.89
N GLU A 29 27.93 -3.66 -0.14
CA GLU A 29 28.11 -3.26 1.26
C GLU A 29 27.94 -4.42 2.26
N GLY A 30 27.05 -5.38 1.98
CA GLY A 30 26.67 -6.43 2.92
C GLY A 30 26.78 -7.87 2.40
N GLY A 31 27.09 -8.05 1.12
CA GLY A 31 27.19 -9.37 0.49
C GLY A 31 25.85 -9.99 0.10
N LEU A 32 25.93 -11.19 -0.49
CA LEU A 32 24.76 -11.92 -1.01
C LEU A 32 23.75 -12.28 0.09
N ASP A 33 24.20 -12.52 1.31
CA ASP A 33 23.34 -12.87 2.43
C ASP A 33 22.40 -11.72 2.76
N VAL A 34 22.90 -10.48 2.79
CA VAL A 34 22.09 -9.26 3.01
C VAL A 34 21.08 -9.07 1.89
N VAL A 35 21.49 -9.31 0.63
CA VAL A 35 20.55 -9.26 -0.51
C VAL A 35 19.45 -10.31 -0.36
N GLY A 36 19.80 -11.51 0.07
CA GLY A 36 18.85 -12.59 0.33
C GLY A 36 17.84 -12.22 1.42
N LEU A 37 18.31 -11.68 2.55
CA LEU A 37 17.49 -11.21 3.65
C LEU A 37 16.56 -10.07 3.21
N TYR A 38 17.10 -9.04 2.55
CA TYR A 38 16.31 -7.93 2.03
C TYR A 38 15.22 -8.41 1.06
N ASN A 39 15.57 -9.29 0.10
CA ASN A 39 14.60 -9.81 -0.87
C ASN A 39 13.47 -10.58 -0.18
N ALA A 40 13.76 -11.40 0.82
CA ALA A 40 12.74 -12.14 1.55
C ALA A 40 11.76 -11.19 2.28
N GLY A 41 12.29 -10.19 2.99
CA GLY A 41 11.47 -9.18 3.66
C GLY A 41 10.63 -8.36 2.67
N TYR A 42 11.25 -7.89 1.59
CA TYR A 42 10.59 -7.13 0.54
C TYR A 42 9.47 -7.94 -0.13
N MET A 43 9.73 -9.21 -0.49
CA MET A 43 8.76 -10.07 -1.15
C MET A 43 7.51 -10.30 -0.29
N LEU A 44 7.68 -10.60 1.00
CA LEU A 44 6.55 -10.83 1.91
C LEU A 44 5.75 -9.57 2.18
N THR A 45 6.41 -8.43 2.34
CA THR A 45 5.75 -7.20 2.78
C THR A 45 5.20 -6.38 1.62
N ILE A 46 5.98 -6.24 0.54
CA ILE A 46 5.64 -5.35 -0.57
C ILE A 46 4.99 -6.12 -1.72
N THR A 47 5.60 -7.23 -2.15
CA THR A 47 5.14 -7.94 -3.34
C THR A 47 3.82 -8.65 -3.11
N TYR A 48 3.68 -9.41 -2.01
CA TYR A 48 2.42 -10.13 -1.75
C TYR A 48 1.26 -9.19 -1.38
N ALA A 49 1.51 -8.13 -0.60
CA ALA A 49 0.48 -7.10 -0.39
C ALA A 49 0.12 -6.38 -1.70
N GLY A 50 1.11 -6.13 -2.57
CA GLY A 50 0.92 -5.54 -3.89
C GLY A 50 0.01 -6.36 -4.82
N MET A 51 0.03 -7.69 -4.71
CA MET A 51 -0.85 -8.56 -5.49
C MET A 51 -2.34 -8.30 -5.21
N VAL A 52 -2.69 -7.96 -3.97
CA VAL A 52 -4.07 -7.61 -3.62
C VAL A 52 -4.51 -6.34 -4.33
N PHE A 53 -3.65 -5.32 -4.37
CA PHE A 53 -3.94 -4.09 -5.12
C PHE A 53 -4.09 -4.37 -6.61
N SER A 54 -3.18 -5.15 -7.21
CA SER A 54 -3.26 -5.51 -8.64
C SER A 54 -4.56 -6.23 -9.00
N ALA A 55 -5.06 -7.09 -8.13
CA ALA A 55 -6.35 -7.75 -8.33
C ALA A 55 -7.52 -6.75 -8.31
N MET A 56 -7.46 -5.73 -7.44
CA MET A 56 -8.49 -4.69 -7.37
C MET A 56 -8.43 -3.72 -8.56
N ASP A 57 -7.26 -3.47 -9.12
CA ASP A 57 -7.03 -2.53 -10.20
C ASP A 57 -7.61 -3.00 -11.54
N THR A 58 -7.77 -4.30 -11.73
CA THR A 58 -8.36 -4.87 -12.96
C THR A 58 -9.79 -4.39 -13.21
N ASP A 59 -10.58 -4.17 -12.16
CA ASP A 59 -11.94 -3.61 -12.24
C ASP A 59 -11.95 -2.07 -12.09
N TYR A 60 -11.03 -1.52 -11.32
CA TYR A 60 -10.96 -0.09 -11.05
C TYR A 60 -10.58 0.74 -12.28
N PHE A 61 -9.51 0.36 -12.99
CA PHE A 61 -8.97 1.15 -14.09
C PHE A 61 -9.94 1.34 -15.28
N PRO A 62 -10.68 0.32 -15.73
CA PRO A 62 -11.70 0.51 -16.77
C PRO A 62 -12.82 1.48 -16.35
N ARG A 63 -13.30 1.39 -15.11
CA ARG A 63 -14.34 2.30 -14.57
C ARG A 63 -13.82 3.74 -14.48
N LEU A 64 -12.59 3.93 -14.03
CA LEU A 64 -11.95 5.23 -13.94
C LEU A 64 -11.76 5.83 -15.34
N SER A 65 -11.31 5.04 -16.31
CA SER A 65 -11.10 5.48 -17.70
C SER A 65 -12.39 5.86 -18.39
N ALA A 66 -13.48 5.16 -18.13
CA ALA A 66 -14.81 5.51 -18.65
C ALA A 66 -15.30 6.87 -18.12
N ALA A 67 -14.87 7.27 -16.94
CA ALA A 67 -15.22 8.54 -16.29
C ALA A 67 -14.21 9.66 -16.55
N ALA A 68 -13.22 9.49 -17.44
CA ALA A 68 -12.06 10.38 -17.61
C ALA A 68 -12.43 11.86 -17.81
N ASN A 69 -13.57 12.16 -18.43
CA ASN A 69 -14.03 13.51 -18.75
C ASN A 69 -14.89 14.16 -17.61
N ASP A 70 -15.29 13.37 -16.61
CA ASP A 70 -16.10 13.85 -15.49
C ASP A 70 -15.29 13.82 -14.19
N THR A 71 -14.82 15.00 -13.77
CA THR A 71 -14.02 15.15 -12.54
C THR A 71 -14.79 14.69 -11.28
N ARG A 72 -16.11 14.88 -11.24
CA ARG A 72 -16.93 14.48 -10.09
C ARG A 72 -17.06 12.96 -10.04
N ALA A 73 -17.25 12.30 -11.17
CA ALA A 73 -17.28 10.85 -11.26
C ALA A 73 -15.92 10.25 -10.91
N ILE A 74 -14.80 10.80 -11.41
CA ILE A 74 -13.44 10.41 -11.02
C ILE A 74 -13.26 10.48 -9.51
N GLN A 75 -13.63 11.59 -8.88
CA GLN A 75 -13.47 11.75 -7.44
C GLN A 75 -14.26 10.69 -6.65
N ILE A 76 -15.48 10.39 -7.06
CA ILE A 76 -16.32 9.36 -6.41
C ILE A 76 -15.70 7.97 -6.60
N ILE A 77 -15.28 7.62 -7.81
CA ILE A 77 -14.71 6.31 -8.15
C ILE A 77 -13.38 6.12 -7.41
N ALA A 78 -12.48 7.11 -7.43
CA ALA A 78 -11.19 7.04 -6.76
C ALA A 78 -11.34 6.90 -5.24
N ASN A 79 -12.16 7.75 -4.61
CA ASN A 79 -12.38 7.66 -3.16
C ASN A 79 -13.00 6.32 -2.74
N ARG A 80 -13.92 5.78 -3.53
CA ARG A 80 -14.51 4.46 -3.27
C ARG A 80 -13.49 3.35 -3.39
N GLN A 81 -12.59 3.43 -4.38
CA GLN A 81 -11.50 2.47 -4.54
C GLN A 81 -10.54 2.53 -3.35
N ILE A 82 -10.09 3.73 -2.96
CA ILE A 82 -9.20 3.94 -1.81
C ILE A 82 -9.83 3.38 -0.54
N GLU A 83 -11.09 3.68 -0.28
CA GLU A 83 -11.80 3.18 0.90
C GLU A 83 -11.85 1.65 0.91
N MET A 84 -12.23 1.04 -0.20
CA MET A 84 -12.27 -0.44 -0.31
C MET A 84 -10.90 -1.06 -0.16
N SER A 85 -9.85 -0.44 -0.72
CA SER A 85 -8.47 -0.89 -0.55
C SER A 85 -8.05 -0.85 0.92
N LEU A 86 -8.30 0.25 1.63
CA LEU A 86 -8.01 0.37 3.06
C LEU A 86 -8.77 -0.69 3.88
N LEU A 87 -10.07 -0.85 3.65
CA LEU A 87 -10.90 -1.79 4.41
C LEU A 87 -10.50 -3.26 4.19
N LEU A 88 -10.09 -3.63 2.98
CA LEU A 88 -9.67 -5.01 2.68
C LEU A 88 -8.24 -5.30 3.13
N VAL A 89 -7.32 -4.36 2.85
CA VAL A 89 -5.89 -4.60 3.04
C VAL A 89 -5.46 -4.37 4.49
N SER A 90 -6.07 -3.41 5.22
CA SER A 90 -5.61 -3.08 6.58
C SER A 90 -5.65 -4.24 7.58
N PRO A 91 -6.72 -5.06 7.68
CA PRO A 91 -6.70 -6.22 8.56
C PRO A 91 -5.63 -7.24 8.17
N MET A 92 -5.40 -7.41 6.86
CA MET A 92 -4.36 -8.31 6.34
C MET A 92 -2.96 -7.78 6.70
N LEU A 93 -2.72 -6.46 6.59
CA LEU A 93 -1.45 -5.86 6.97
C LEU A 93 -1.20 -5.95 8.48
N ALA A 94 -2.22 -5.71 9.31
CA ALA A 94 -2.12 -5.89 10.75
C ALA A 94 -1.80 -7.35 11.11
N ALA A 95 -2.45 -8.32 10.46
CA ALA A 95 -2.15 -9.73 10.63
C ALA A 95 -0.74 -10.07 10.16
N LEU A 96 -0.28 -9.51 9.03
CA LEU A 96 1.07 -9.73 8.51
C LEU A 96 2.14 -9.23 9.49
N ILE A 97 1.97 -8.03 10.09
CA ILE A 97 2.90 -7.50 11.11
C ILE A 97 3.07 -8.49 12.26
N VAL A 98 1.97 -9.03 12.77
CA VAL A 98 1.97 -9.96 13.91
C VAL A 98 2.52 -11.34 13.54
N LEU A 99 2.22 -11.81 12.32
CA LEU A 99 2.57 -13.17 11.89
C LEU A 99 3.95 -13.28 11.24
N LEU A 100 4.62 -12.18 10.88
CA LEU A 100 5.96 -12.20 10.28
C LEU A 100 6.97 -13.04 11.07
N PRO A 101 7.01 -13.00 12.42
CA PRO A 101 7.92 -13.85 13.21
C PRO A 101 7.69 -15.36 13.03
N ILE A 102 6.50 -15.76 12.60
CA ILE A 102 6.17 -17.15 12.30
C ILE A 102 6.38 -17.45 10.83
N ILE A 103 5.88 -16.58 9.95
CA ILE A 103 5.85 -16.82 8.50
C ILE A 103 7.27 -16.84 7.92
N LEU A 104 8.14 -15.91 8.32
CA LEU A 104 9.50 -15.84 7.79
C LEU A 104 10.34 -17.09 8.08
N PRO A 105 10.45 -17.55 9.34
CA PRO A 105 11.20 -18.79 9.61
C PRO A 105 10.56 -20.03 9.02
N LEU A 106 9.23 -20.03 8.81
CA LEU A 106 8.51 -21.17 8.21
C LEU A 106 8.76 -21.29 6.71
N LEU A 107 8.77 -20.16 5.99
CA LEU A 107 8.91 -20.15 4.53
C LEU A 107 10.37 -20.22 4.07
N TYR A 108 11.28 -19.64 4.83
CA TYR A 108 12.69 -19.58 4.45
C TYR A 108 13.56 -20.44 5.38
N SER A 109 13.95 -19.91 6.52
CA SER A 109 14.69 -20.61 7.59
C SER A 109 14.80 -19.69 8.82
N LYS A 110 15.30 -20.25 9.93
CA LYS A 110 15.53 -19.48 11.15
C LYS A 110 16.52 -18.31 10.99
N CYS A 111 17.45 -18.42 10.04
CA CYS A 111 18.41 -17.34 9.74
C CYS A 111 17.73 -16.07 9.24
N PHE A 112 16.52 -16.18 8.65
CA PHE A 112 15.77 -15.03 8.17
C PHE A 112 15.00 -14.29 9.29
N ALA A 113 15.09 -14.73 10.55
CA ALA A 113 14.48 -14.02 11.67
C ALA A 113 15.05 -12.60 11.85
N GLU A 114 16.28 -12.34 11.40
CA GLU A 114 16.92 -11.03 11.46
C GLU A 114 16.17 -9.95 10.66
N ILE A 115 15.44 -10.35 9.60
CA ILE A 115 14.71 -9.41 8.74
C ILE A 115 13.30 -9.08 9.27
N ILE A 116 12.82 -9.73 10.33
CA ILE A 116 11.49 -9.50 10.89
C ILE A 116 11.25 -8.02 11.22
N PRO A 117 12.14 -7.29 11.94
CA PRO A 117 11.92 -5.89 12.26
C PRO A 117 11.84 -4.99 11.03
N MET A 118 12.64 -5.27 9.99
CA MET A 118 12.56 -4.56 8.70
C MET A 118 11.20 -4.79 8.05
N GLY A 119 10.76 -6.04 7.96
CA GLY A 119 9.50 -6.39 7.35
C GLY A 119 8.31 -5.75 8.07
N GLN A 120 8.28 -5.80 9.40
CA GLN A 120 7.20 -5.23 10.22
C GLN A 120 7.03 -3.72 9.98
N ILE A 121 8.13 -2.97 9.83
CA ILE A 121 8.07 -1.55 9.50
C ILE A 121 7.71 -1.35 8.04
N ALA A 122 8.29 -2.12 7.11
CA ALA A 122 8.00 -2.00 5.68
C ALA A 122 6.51 -2.22 5.35
N VAL A 123 5.78 -3.02 6.13
CA VAL A 123 4.33 -3.22 5.97
C VAL A 123 3.56 -1.90 6.03
N PHE A 124 3.99 -0.91 6.82
CA PHE A 124 3.31 0.39 6.89
C PHE A 124 3.31 1.14 5.55
N SER A 125 4.30 0.91 4.71
CA SER A 125 4.33 1.48 3.36
C SER A 125 3.08 1.12 2.55
N MET A 126 2.51 -0.07 2.78
CA MET A 126 1.34 -0.55 2.06
C MET A 126 0.03 0.15 2.47
N TYR A 127 -0.07 0.68 3.71
CA TYR A 127 -1.19 1.55 4.09
C TYR A 127 -1.18 2.84 3.25
N PHE A 128 -0.01 3.41 3.00
CA PHE A 128 0.15 4.60 2.17
C PHE A 128 -0.08 4.29 0.69
N LYS A 129 0.43 3.15 0.21
CA LYS A 129 0.24 2.69 -1.17
C LYS A 129 -1.24 2.43 -1.49
N ALA A 130 -2.03 1.97 -0.54
CA ALA A 130 -3.48 1.79 -0.72
C ALA A 130 -4.20 3.09 -1.16
N VAL A 131 -3.66 4.24 -0.80
CA VAL A 131 -4.20 5.55 -1.18
C VAL A 131 -3.57 6.06 -2.48
N THR A 132 -2.23 6.02 -2.58
CA THR A 132 -1.50 6.63 -3.70
C THR A 132 -1.80 5.95 -5.01
N LEU A 133 -1.82 4.63 -5.06
CA LEU A 133 -2.02 3.85 -6.27
C LEU A 133 -3.31 4.24 -7.02
N SER A 134 -4.40 4.39 -6.28
CA SER A 134 -5.69 4.79 -6.87
C SER A 134 -5.66 6.21 -7.42
N LEU A 135 -4.92 7.12 -6.81
CA LEU A 135 -4.78 8.51 -7.27
C LEU A 135 -3.85 8.62 -8.49
N GLU A 136 -2.77 7.85 -8.51
CA GLU A 136 -1.81 7.80 -9.61
C GLU A 136 -2.46 7.34 -10.91
N TYR A 137 -3.38 6.40 -10.84
CA TYR A 137 -4.13 5.90 -12.00
C TYR A 137 -5.04 6.97 -12.64
N ILE A 138 -5.38 8.06 -11.95
CA ILE A 138 -6.10 9.19 -12.54
C ILE A 138 -5.30 9.80 -13.70
N ASN A 139 -3.96 9.85 -13.58
CA ASN A 139 -3.08 10.32 -14.67
C ASN A 139 -3.23 9.46 -15.94
N LEU A 140 -3.23 8.13 -15.74
CA LEU A 140 -3.38 7.19 -16.85
C LEU A 140 -4.77 7.27 -17.47
N ALA A 141 -5.82 7.34 -16.67
CA ALA A 141 -7.20 7.45 -17.13
C ALA A 141 -7.45 8.74 -17.93
N LYS A 142 -6.82 9.85 -17.54
CA LYS A 142 -6.89 11.14 -18.24
C LYS A 142 -5.91 11.25 -19.43
N GLY A 143 -5.13 10.21 -19.71
CA GLY A 143 -4.15 10.22 -20.81
C GLY A 143 -2.88 11.03 -20.52
N ASN A 144 -2.64 11.46 -19.27
CA ASN A 144 -1.46 12.23 -18.85
C ASN A 144 -0.28 11.29 -18.53
N SER A 145 0.13 10.51 -19.52
CA SER A 145 1.17 9.49 -19.38
C SER A 145 2.54 10.05 -18.96
N LYS A 146 2.85 11.29 -19.33
CA LYS A 146 4.11 11.96 -18.95
C LYS A 146 4.18 12.21 -17.45
N ASP A 147 3.09 12.68 -16.87
CA ASP A 147 3.05 12.99 -15.44
C ASP A 147 3.07 11.73 -14.61
N TYR A 148 2.36 10.68 -15.05
CA TYR A 148 2.45 9.36 -14.43
C TYR A 148 3.92 8.89 -14.41
N LEU A 149 4.58 8.87 -15.56
CA LEU A 149 5.98 8.44 -15.66
C LEU A 149 6.92 9.30 -14.79
N MET A 150 6.69 10.62 -14.75
CA MET A 150 7.52 11.52 -13.93
C MET A 150 7.37 11.23 -12.44
N LEU A 151 6.14 11.01 -11.96
CA LEU A 151 5.89 10.66 -10.55
C LEU A 151 6.54 9.33 -10.18
N GLU A 152 6.43 8.31 -11.04
CA GLU A 152 7.07 7.01 -10.83
C GLU A 152 8.60 7.13 -10.79
N ILE A 153 9.22 7.82 -11.75
CA ILE A 153 10.69 8.01 -11.76
C ILE A 153 11.16 8.73 -10.50
N VAL A 154 10.46 9.79 -10.08
CA VAL A 154 10.81 10.53 -8.85
C VAL A 154 10.71 9.62 -7.64
N TYR A 155 9.65 8.81 -7.55
CA TYR A 155 9.47 7.83 -6.49
C TYR A 155 10.58 6.79 -6.47
N ASP A 156 10.90 6.17 -7.62
CA ASP A 156 11.95 5.14 -7.75
C ASP A 156 13.33 5.65 -7.34
N VAL A 157 13.67 6.87 -7.75
CA VAL A 157 14.94 7.53 -7.34
C VAL A 157 14.96 7.78 -5.83
N LEU A 158 13.86 8.30 -5.26
CA LEU A 158 13.76 8.53 -3.83
C LEU A 158 13.91 7.23 -3.04
N VAL A 159 13.23 6.16 -3.46
CA VAL A 159 13.35 4.84 -2.80
C VAL A 159 14.80 4.36 -2.80
N ALA A 160 15.49 4.42 -3.95
CA ALA A 160 16.88 4.00 -4.03
C ALA A 160 17.79 4.82 -3.09
N VAL A 161 17.66 6.14 -3.08
CA VAL A 161 18.45 7.03 -2.22
C VAL A 161 18.17 6.75 -0.73
N PHE A 162 16.89 6.64 -0.36
CA PHE A 162 16.50 6.41 1.03
C PHE A 162 16.92 5.02 1.52
N ILE A 163 16.84 3.99 0.69
CA ILE A 163 17.31 2.64 1.06
C ILE A 163 18.82 2.63 1.25
N VAL A 164 19.59 3.26 0.35
CA VAL A 164 21.05 3.39 0.50
C VAL A 164 21.41 4.09 1.80
N TYR A 165 20.78 5.23 2.09
CA TYR A 165 21.01 5.97 3.32
C TYR A 165 20.55 5.19 4.57
N GLY A 166 19.35 4.59 4.52
CA GLY A 166 18.77 3.81 5.61
C GLY A 166 19.63 2.59 5.96
N TYR A 167 20.12 1.86 4.94
CA TYR A 167 21.00 0.74 5.16
C TYR A 167 22.33 1.14 5.78
N ARG A 168 22.96 2.21 5.31
CA ARG A 168 24.24 2.71 5.87
C ARG A 168 24.14 3.16 7.32
N THR A 169 23.00 3.68 7.72
CA THR A 169 22.81 4.24 9.09
C THR A 169 22.26 3.22 10.09
N LEU A 170 21.35 2.36 9.66
CA LEU A 170 20.55 1.49 10.54
C LEU A 170 20.51 0.03 10.05
N GLY A 171 21.35 -0.34 9.06
CA GLY A 171 21.38 -1.68 8.51
C GLY A 171 20.05 -2.09 7.83
N LEU A 172 19.73 -3.37 7.87
CA LEU A 172 18.51 -3.91 7.25
C LEU A 172 17.22 -3.28 7.80
N TRP A 173 17.16 -2.99 9.10
CA TRP A 173 16.00 -2.29 9.68
C TRP A 173 15.77 -0.93 9.02
N GLY A 174 16.84 -0.20 8.72
CA GLY A 174 16.80 1.09 8.04
C GLY A 174 16.19 1.02 6.64
N THR A 175 16.31 -0.11 5.94
CA THR A 175 15.67 -0.27 4.61
C THR A 175 14.14 -0.35 4.73
N GLY A 176 13.62 -1.00 5.77
CA GLY A 176 12.17 -1.02 6.05
C GLY A 176 11.62 0.36 6.39
N LEU A 177 12.35 1.12 7.21
CA LEU A 177 12.01 2.50 7.52
C LEU A 177 12.06 3.40 6.28
N ALA A 178 13.08 3.22 5.43
CA ALA A 178 13.22 3.94 4.17
C ALA A 178 12.02 3.71 3.26
N LEU A 179 11.58 2.46 3.07
CA LEU A 179 10.39 2.12 2.30
C LEU A 179 9.14 2.83 2.85
N THR A 180 8.95 2.80 4.15
CA THR A 180 7.79 3.43 4.79
C THR A 180 7.79 4.94 4.63
N LEU A 181 8.95 5.60 4.85
CA LEU A 181 9.08 7.05 4.69
C LEU A 181 8.92 7.48 3.23
N CYS A 182 9.47 6.72 2.26
CA CYS A 182 9.30 7.02 0.85
C CYS A 182 7.84 6.95 0.42
N HIS A 183 7.08 5.92 0.84
CA HIS A 183 5.65 5.83 0.54
C HIS A 183 4.85 6.94 1.22
N LEU A 184 5.22 7.35 2.43
CA LEU A 184 4.61 8.49 3.11
C LEU A 184 4.86 9.81 2.35
N LEU A 185 6.09 10.04 1.89
CA LEU A 185 6.42 11.20 1.06
C LEU A 185 5.69 11.16 -0.28
N ASN A 186 5.65 9.99 -0.93
CA ASN A 186 4.88 9.81 -2.17
C ASN A 186 3.40 10.11 -1.95
N LEU A 187 2.81 9.66 -0.84
CA LEU A 187 1.43 9.98 -0.48
C LEU A 187 1.21 11.49 -0.45
N ILE A 188 2.09 12.25 0.22
CA ILE A 188 1.97 13.71 0.32
C ILE A 188 2.06 14.35 -1.08
N VAL A 189 3.03 13.94 -1.88
CA VAL A 189 3.22 14.45 -3.25
C VAL A 189 1.99 14.16 -4.13
N VAL A 190 1.51 12.94 -4.13
CA VAL A 190 0.37 12.49 -4.95
C VAL A 190 -0.93 13.17 -4.51
N LEU A 191 -1.14 13.37 -3.21
CA LEU A 191 -2.30 14.11 -2.69
C LEU A 191 -2.29 15.58 -3.15
N ILE A 192 -1.15 16.26 -3.01
CA ILE A 192 -1.00 17.66 -3.45
C ILE A 192 -1.22 17.74 -4.97
N TYR A 193 -0.56 16.86 -5.72
CA TYR A 193 -0.65 16.82 -7.17
C TYR A 193 -2.10 16.57 -7.65
N SER A 194 -2.78 15.58 -7.11
CA SER A 194 -4.16 15.23 -7.47
C SER A 194 -5.13 16.37 -7.15
N ARG A 195 -4.91 17.07 -6.02
CA ARG A 195 -5.72 18.22 -5.64
C ARG A 195 -5.50 19.42 -6.55
N VAL A 196 -4.26 19.76 -6.85
CA VAL A 196 -3.93 20.92 -7.67
C VAL A 196 -4.31 20.71 -9.13
N LYS A 197 -4.01 19.56 -9.68
CA LYS A 197 -4.21 19.29 -11.11
C LYS A 197 -5.61 18.84 -11.47
N TYR A 198 -6.22 17.99 -10.65
CA TYR A 198 -7.50 17.35 -10.96
C TYR A 198 -8.64 17.78 -10.05
N ASN A 199 -8.37 18.62 -9.04
CA ASN A 199 -9.32 19.00 -8.01
C ASN A 199 -9.95 17.78 -7.29
N VAL A 200 -9.17 16.70 -7.15
CA VAL A 200 -9.56 15.49 -6.44
C VAL A 200 -9.02 15.55 -5.00
N SER A 201 -9.89 15.32 -4.04
CA SER A 201 -9.58 15.31 -2.61
C SER A 201 -10.11 14.04 -1.95
N LEU A 202 -9.50 13.66 -0.82
CA LEU A 202 -9.97 12.53 -0.04
C LEU A 202 -11.32 12.82 0.60
N SER A 203 -12.22 11.85 0.56
CA SER A 203 -13.52 11.92 1.22
C SER A 203 -13.37 11.73 2.73
N LYS A 204 -14.39 12.17 3.50
CA LYS A 204 -14.45 11.94 4.94
C LYS A 204 -14.41 10.44 5.28
N ASP A 205 -15.02 9.60 4.45
CA ASP A 205 -15.04 8.14 4.64
C ASP A 205 -13.65 7.53 4.53
N VAL A 206 -12.86 7.96 3.54
CA VAL A 206 -11.46 7.54 3.39
C VAL A 206 -10.62 7.99 4.59
N LEU A 207 -10.76 9.26 5.00
CA LEU A 207 -10.03 9.78 6.16
C LEU A 207 -10.39 9.05 7.45
N THR A 208 -11.68 8.74 7.64
CA THR A 208 -12.14 7.97 8.81
C THR A 208 -11.58 6.55 8.79
N SER A 209 -11.63 5.87 7.64
CA SER A 209 -11.06 4.52 7.50
C SER A 209 -9.55 4.50 7.76
N ALA A 210 -8.81 5.48 7.22
CA ALA A 210 -7.38 5.62 7.48
C ALA A 210 -7.10 5.93 8.97
N ALA A 211 -7.86 6.83 9.59
CA ALA A 211 -7.73 7.20 11.00
C ALA A 211 -8.05 6.05 11.98
N ILE A 212 -8.82 5.07 11.56
CA ILE A 212 -9.11 3.87 12.36
C ILE A 212 -8.02 2.81 12.14
N HIS A 213 -7.72 2.50 10.89
CA HIS A 213 -6.89 1.34 10.56
C HIS A 213 -5.39 1.59 10.75
N LEU A 214 -4.89 2.82 10.53
CA LEU A 214 -3.48 3.12 10.75
C LEU A 214 -3.09 2.99 12.24
N PRO A 215 -3.84 3.55 13.22
CA PRO A 215 -3.57 3.29 14.63
C PRO A 215 -3.69 1.81 15.02
N LEU A 216 -4.64 1.05 14.46
CA LEU A 216 -4.73 -0.40 14.70
C LEU A 216 -3.48 -1.13 14.19
N GLY A 217 -2.94 -0.74 13.04
CA GLY A 217 -1.65 -1.24 12.55
C GLY A 217 -0.49 -0.90 13.50
N ILE A 218 -0.46 0.34 14.03
CA ILE A 218 0.54 0.76 15.03
C ILE A 218 0.40 -0.04 16.32
N ILE A 219 -0.82 -0.28 16.80
CA ILE A 219 -1.08 -1.13 17.98
C ILE A 219 -0.61 -2.56 17.70
N ALA A 220 -0.94 -3.13 16.53
CA ALA A 220 -0.47 -4.46 16.14
C ALA A 220 1.07 -4.55 16.16
N TYR A 221 1.76 -3.51 15.67
CA TYR A 221 3.22 -3.42 15.75
C TYR A 221 3.70 -3.29 17.20
N ALA A 222 3.05 -2.46 18.01
CA ALA A 222 3.41 -2.29 19.43
C ALA A 222 3.27 -3.58 20.23
N THR A 223 2.30 -4.45 19.90
CA THR A 223 2.16 -5.75 20.58
C THR A 223 3.36 -6.66 20.39
N THR A 224 4.11 -6.50 19.27
CA THR A 224 5.30 -7.32 18.98
C THR A 224 6.46 -7.10 19.94
N PHE A 225 6.46 -5.99 20.70
CA PHE A 225 7.48 -5.70 21.72
C PHE A 225 7.13 -6.30 23.10
N ILE A 226 5.95 -6.90 23.27
CA ILE A 226 5.51 -7.50 24.54
C ILE A 226 6.21 -8.85 24.69
N GLN A 227 7.01 -8.99 25.77
CA GLN A 227 7.77 -10.21 26.04
C GLN A 227 6.91 -11.37 26.56
N ASN A 228 5.80 -11.06 27.23
CA ASN A 228 4.91 -12.10 27.76
C ASN A 228 4.12 -12.73 26.60
N PHE A 229 4.37 -14.02 26.35
CA PHE A 229 3.78 -14.78 25.26
C PHE A 229 2.24 -14.70 25.21
N TRP A 230 1.56 -14.91 26.33
CA TRP A 230 0.10 -14.91 26.39
C TRP A 230 -0.49 -13.53 26.13
N ILE A 231 0.09 -12.49 26.73
CA ILE A 231 -0.35 -11.09 26.54
C ILE A 231 -0.12 -10.66 25.10
N HIS A 232 1.06 -10.95 24.56
CA HIS A 232 1.39 -10.66 23.14
C HIS A 232 0.34 -11.22 22.19
N TRP A 233 0.10 -12.55 22.23
CA TRP A 233 -0.80 -13.19 21.30
C TRP A 233 -2.25 -12.78 21.51
N THR A 234 -2.71 -12.64 22.75
CA THR A 234 -4.08 -12.20 23.04
C THR A 234 -4.35 -10.81 22.49
N LEU A 235 -3.47 -9.83 22.75
CA LEU A 235 -3.64 -8.46 22.26
C LEU A 235 -3.51 -8.38 20.73
N SER A 236 -2.59 -9.12 20.14
CA SER A 236 -2.40 -9.18 18.69
C SER A 236 -3.64 -9.73 17.99
N ILE A 237 -4.19 -10.85 18.46
CA ILE A 237 -5.41 -11.46 17.89
C ILE A 237 -6.59 -10.51 18.04
N ILE A 238 -6.76 -9.90 19.21
CA ILE A 238 -7.84 -8.91 19.44
C ILE A 238 -7.69 -7.73 18.46
N THR A 239 -6.49 -7.18 18.29
CA THR A 239 -6.26 -6.04 17.41
C THR A 239 -6.61 -6.38 15.96
N VAL A 240 -6.15 -7.53 15.46
CA VAL A 240 -6.47 -8.01 14.10
C VAL A 240 -7.97 -8.28 13.95
N ALA A 241 -8.59 -8.93 14.92
CA ALA A 241 -10.03 -9.23 14.92
C ALA A 241 -10.87 -7.95 14.92
N VAL A 242 -10.49 -6.95 15.72
CA VAL A 242 -11.15 -5.63 15.76
C VAL A 242 -11.01 -4.92 14.39
N SER A 243 -9.81 -4.92 13.79
CA SER A 243 -9.61 -4.35 12.46
C SER A 243 -10.48 -5.04 11.41
N ALA A 244 -10.53 -6.38 11.42
CA ALA A 244 -11.36 -7.16 10.51
C ALA A 244 -12.86 -6.93 10.73
N ALA A 245 -13.32 -6.91 12.00
CA ALA A 245 -14.71 -6.66 12.33
C ALA A 245 -15.19 -5.27 11.89
N ILE A 246 -14.38 -4.23 12.11
CA ILE A 246 -14.69 -2.86 11.66
C ILE A 246 -14.76 -2.81 10.13
N SER A 247 -13.79 -3.41 9.44
CA SER A 247 -13.79 -3.48 7.97
C SER A 247 -15.03 -4.17 7.44
N LEU A 248 -15.37 -5.34 7.96
CA LEU A 248 -16.56 -6.09 7.56
C LEU A 248 -17.85 -5.31 7.85
N TYR A 249 -17.95 -4.71 9.02
CA TYR A 249 -19.10 -3.88 9.38
C TYR A 249 -19.33 -2.73 8.40
N ILE A 250 -18.26 -1.98 8.06
CA ILE A 250 -18.35 -0.85 7.12
C ILE A 250 -18.73 -1.34 5.72
N ILE A 251 -18.13 -2.44 5.25
CA ILE A 251 -18.41 -3.00 3.92
C ILE A 251 -19.87 -3.46 3.83
N ILE A 252 -20.36 -4.21 4.83
CA ILE A 252 -21.72 -4.73 4.86
C ILE A 252 -22.72 -3.56 4.95
N TYR A 253 -22.51 -2.62 5.87
CA TYR A 253 -23.39 -1.47 6.06
C TYR A 253 -23.51 -0.63 4.78
N LYS A 254 -22.41 -0.33 4.11
CA LYS A 254 -22.42 0.44 2.85
C LYS A 254 -23.07 -0.32 1.71
N LYS A 255 -22.84 -1.63 1.60
CA LYS A 255 -23.49 -2.47 0.59
C LYS A 255 -25.01 -2.48 0.77
N THR A 256 -25.49 -2.65 2.00
CA THR A 256 -26.92 -2.65 2.32
C THR A 256 -27.54 -1.29 2.01
N SER A 257 -26.91 -0.18 2.41
CA SER A 257 -27.40 1.17 2.12
C SER A 257 -27.48 1.48 0.61
N VAL A 258 -26.57 0.95 -0.19
CA VAL A 258 -26.62 1.11 -1.65
C VAL A 258 -27.78 0.27 -2.24
N TRP A 259 -27.99 -0.95 -1.75
CA TRP A 259 -29.06 -1.83 -2.18
C TRP A 259 -30.43 -1.25 -1.88
N ASP A 260 -30.62 -0.68 -0.69
CA ASP A 260 -31.86 0.00 -0.29
C ASP A 260 -32.15 1.25 -1.14
N LYS A 261 -31.11 2.03 -1.49
CA LYS A 261 -31.25 3.19 -2.38
C LYS A 261 -31.66 2.78 -3.80
N ILE A 262 -31.13 1.68 -4.32
CA ILE A 262 -31.49 1.13 -5.64
C ILE A 262 -32.93 0.62 -5.59
N LYS A 263 -33.30 -0.14 -4.57
CA LYS A 263 -34.65 -0.68 -4.38
C LYS A 263 -35.71 0.44 -4.28
N ASN A 264 -35.42 1.47 -3.51
CA ASN A 264 -36.31 2.64 -3.37
C ASN A 264 -36.42 3.49 -4.64
N LYS A 265 -35.40 3.46 -5.52
CA LYS A 265 -35.46 4.16 -6.81
C LYS A 265 -36.25 3.40 -7.85
N ILE A 266 -36.21 2.08 -7.85
CA ILE A 266 -37.01 1.20 -8.71
C ILE A 266 -38.49 1.27 -8.29
N SER A 267 -38.78 1.19 -7.00
CA SER A 267 -40.15 1.26 -6.45
C SER A 267 -40.83 2.65 -6.59
N ARG A 268 -40.13 3.68 -7.06
CA ARG A 268 -40.71 5.01 -7.35
C ARG A 268 -41.04 5.20 -8.84
N HIS A 269 -40.69 4.24 -9.68
CA HIS A 269 -40.97 4.24 -11.11
C HIS A 269 -42.07 3.24 -11.53
N ASP A 270 -42.59 2.46 -10.57
CA ASP A 270 -43.82 1.69 -10.64
C ASP A 270 -44.95 2.46 -9.93
#